data_893e482a6669f2382a024a45dffd527d
#
_entry.id   893e482a6669f2382a024a45dffd527d
#
_cell.length_a   1.000
_cell.length_b   1.000
_cell.length_c   1.000
_cell.angle_alpha   90.00
_cell.angle_beta   90.00
_cell.angle_gamma   90.00
#
_symmetry.space_group_name_H-M   'P 1'
#
loop_
_entity.id
_entity.type
_entity.pdbx_description
1 polymer ?
#
loop_
_entity_poly.entity_id
_entity_poly.type
_entity_poly.pdbx_seq_one_letter_code
_entity_poly.pdbx_strand_id
1 'polypeptide(L)'
;MVLDKAHITDEMALEKLSEGLENIVGPLIKPHVKIAKFERNILTLKCDSSVWKQELFLQKKAIIDKCNLLLGKPSVKNILFV
;
A
#
# COMPACT_ATOMS: atom_id res chain seq x y z
N MET A 1 2.03 0.74 30.75
CA MET A 1 2.79 1.23 29.63
C MET A 1 1.89 1.91 28.64
N VAL A 2 2.36 2.96 28.16
CA VAL A 2 1.59 3.70 27.20
C VAL A 2 1.80 3.11 25.83
N LEU A 3 0.71 2.73 25.23
CA LEU A 3 0.80 2.35 23.84
C LEU A 3 1.02 3.60 23.04
N ASP A 4 2.07 3.60 22.28
CA ASP A 4 2.36 4.73 21.42
C ASP A 4 1.30 4.81 20.34
N LYS A 5 0.50 5.85 20.39
CA LYS A 5 -0.59 5.98 19.44
C LYS A 5 -0.10 6.18 18.00
N ALA A 6 1.09 6.68 17.86
CA ALA A 6 1.68 6.87 16.54
C ALA A 6 2.29 5.59 16.00
N HIS A 7 2.41 4.59 16.85
CA HIS A 7 3.02 3.33 16.45
C HIS A 7 1.98 2.44 15.76
N ILE A 8 2.27 2.11 14.52
CA ILE A 8 1.43 1.20 13.75
C ILE A 8 2.30 0.00 13.39
N THR A 9 1.86 -1.19 13.81
CA THR A 9 2.57 -2.40 13.47
C THR A 9 2.38 -2.71 12.00
N ASP A 10 3.29 -3.51 11.43
CA ASP A 10 3.16 -3.92 10.04
C ASP A 10 1.83 -4.62 9.80
N GLU A 11 1.39 -5.38 10.78
CA GLU A 11 0.13 -6.10 10.68
C GLU A 11 -1.05 -5.15 10.59
N MET A 12 -1.06 -4.12 11.44
CA MET A 12 -2.12 -3.12 11.42
C MET A 12 -2.10 -2.32 10.13
N ALA A 13 -0.92 -2.01 9.65
CA ALA A 13 -0.78 -1.27 8.40
C ALA A 13 -1.32 -2.09 7.23
N LEU A 14 -1.01 -3.38 7.20
CA LEU A 14 -1.52 -4.26 6.16
C LEU A 14 -3.03 -4.30 6.15
N GLU A 15 -3.63 -4.37 7.31
CA GLU A 15 -5.09 -4.40 7.42
C GLU A 15 -5.71 -3.13 6.89
N LYS A 16 -5.17 -1.98 7.30
CA LYS A 16 -5.70 -0.70 6.84
C LYS A 16 -5.52 -0.52 5.35
N LEU A 17 -4.36 -0.89 4.83
CA LEU A 17 -4.08 -0.77 3.41
C LEU A 17 -4.97 -1.69 2.60
N SER A 18 -5.23 -2.89 3.12
CA SER A 18 -6.09 -3.85 2.44
C SER A 18 -7.52 -3.32 2.35
N GLU A 19 -8.01 -2.73 3.44
CA GLU A 19 -9.36 -2.18 3.46
C GLU A 19 -9.49 -0.96 2.56
N GLY A 20 -8.45 -0.16 2.46
CA GLY A 20 -8.48 1.04 1.66
C GLY A 20 -7.89 0.90 0.27
N LEU A 21 -7.57 -0.31 -0.15
CA LEU A 21 -6.88 -0.53 -1.41
C LEU A 21 -7.65 0.02 -2.60
N GLU A 22 -8.96 -0.11 -2.58
CA GLU A 22 -9.78 0.42 -3.66
C GLU A 22 -9.64 1.92 -3.81
N ASN A 23 -9.50 2.63 -2.70
CA ASN A 23 -9.31 4.09 -2.74
C ASN A 23 -7.89 4.46 -3.16
N ILE A 24 -6.95 3.54 -2.98
CA ILE A 24 -5.56 3.80 -3.32
C ILE A 24 -5.30 3.57 -4.81
N VAL A 25 -5.75 2.43 -5.33
CA VAL A 25 -5.46 2.07 -6.73
C VAL A 25 -6.66 2.28 -7.66
N GLY A 26 -7.85 2.46 -7.10
CA GLY A 26 -9.06 2.63 -7.88
C GLY A 26 -9.82 1.32 -8.06
N PRO A 27 -11.14 1.43 -8.27
CA PRO A 27 -11.97 0.22 -8.38
C PRO A 27 -11.68 -0.61 -9.63
N LEU A 28 -11.15 0.01 -10.68
CA LEU A 28 -10.82 -0.71 -11.90
C LEU A 28 -9.61 -1.63 -11.69
N ILE A 29 -8.63 -1.17 -10.97
CA ILE A 29 -7.38 -1.91 -10.80
C ILE A 29 -7.41 -2.84 -9.58
N LYS A 30 -8.23 -2.53 -8.60
CA LYS A 30 -8.26 -3.29 -7.36
C LYS A 30 -8.36 -4.81 -7.56
N PRO A 31 -9.22 -5.33 -8.47
CA PRO A 31 -9.32 -6.78 -8.66
C PRO A 31 -8.05 -7.42 -9.20
N HIS A 32 -7.12 -6.61 -9.73
CA HIS A 32 -5.91 -7.11 -10.37
C HIS A 32 -4.67 -6.97 -9.52
N VAL A 33 -4.82 -6.50 -8.28
CA VAL A 33 -3.68 -6.27 -7.41
C VAL A 33 -3.99 -6.76 -6.01
N LYS A 34 -2.95 -7.32 -5.36
CA LYS A 34 -3.07 -7.79 -3.98
C LYS A 34 -1.87 -7.31 -3.22
N ILE A 35 -2.06 -7.06 -1.93
CA ILE A 35 -0.96 -6.73 -1.05
C ILE A 35 -0.27 -8.03 -0.67
N ALA A 36 1.01 -8.15 -1.03
CA ALA A 36 1.78 -9.34 -0.68
C ALA A 36 2.37 -9.22 0.73
N LYS A 37 2.96 -8.07 1.02
CA LYS A 37 3.51 -7.84 2.35
C LYS A 37 3.86 -6.37 2.52
N PHE A 38 4.07 -5.98 3.76
CA PHE A 38 4.56 -4.65 4.09
C PHE A 38 5.55 -4.79 5.23
N GLU A 39 6.80 -4.51 4.97
CA GLU A 39 7.84 -4.56 6.00
C GLU A 39 8.95 -3.59 5.65
N ARG A 40 9.59 -3.06 6.67
CA ARG A 40 10.69 -2.11 6.52
C ARG A 40 10.30 -0.91 5.67
N ASN A 41 9.04 -0.49 5.81
CA ASN A 41 8.51 0.66 5.09
C ASN A 41 8.40 0.43 3.58
N ILE A 42 8.47 -0.82 3.15
CA ILE A 42 8.32 -1.20 1.74
C ILE A 42 7.05 -2.02 1.59
N LEU A 43 6.16 -1.54 0.74
CA LEU A 43 4.93 -2.25 0.44
C LEU A 43 5.13 -3.04 -0.85
N THR A 44 4.85 -4.34 -0.79
CA THR A 44 4.96 -5.20 -1.97
C THR A 44 3.56 -5.51 -2.47
N LEU A 45 3.31 -5.14 -3.71
CA LEU A 45 2.03 -5.39 -4.36
C LEU A 45 2.21 -6.42 -5.46
N LYS A 46 1.33 -7.40 -5.47
CA LYS A 46 1.34 -8.43 -6.49
C LYS A 46 0.25 -8.12 -7.52
N CYS A 47 0.65 -8.05 -8.78
CA CYS A 47 -0.26 -7.76 -9.88
C CYS A 47 -0.43 -9.01 -10.73
N ASP A 48 -1.63 -9.19 -11.29
CA ASP A 48 -1.90 -10.38 -12.08
C ASP A 48 -1.49 -10.25 -13.54
N SER A 49 -1.00 -9.08 -13.95
CA SER A 49 -0.47 -8.92 -15.30
C SER A 49 0.52 -7.77 -15.31
N SER A 50 1.40 -7.80 -16.31
CA SER A 50 2.41 -6.75 -16.44
C SER A 50 1.80 -5.42 -16.88
N VAL A 51 0.65 -5.44 -17.51
CA VAL A 51 -0.04 -4.22 -17.90
C VAL A 51 -0.41 -3.41 -16.67
N TRP A 52 -1.03 -4.07 -15.67
CA TRP A 52 -1.42 -3.40 -14.44
C TRP A 52 -0.20 -3.02 -13.61
N LYS A 53 0.82 -3.87 -13.63
CA LYS A 53 2.06 -3.57 -12.93
C LYS A 53 2.68 -2.29 -13.45
N GLN A 54 2.75 -2.13 -14.76
CA GLN A 54 3.32 -0.94 -15.37
C GLN A 54 2.48 0.30 -15.05
N GLU A 55 1.16 0.15 -15.13
CA GLU A 55 0.26 1.25 -14.82
C GLU A 55 0.46 1.75 -13.40
N LEU A 56 0.55 0.83 -12.44
CA LEU A 56 0.75 1.18 -11.05
C LEU A 56 2.13 1.76 -10.82
N PHE A 57 3.12 1.26 -11.53
CA PHE A 57 4.47 1.78 -11.40
C PHE A 57 4.53 3.26 -11.80
N LEU A 58 3.81 3.63 -12.84
CA LEU A 58 3.76 5.01 -13.28
C LEU A 58 3.12 5.92 -12.25
N GLN A 59 2.24 5.37 -11.42
CA GLN A 59 1.55 6.12 -10.37
C GLN A 59 2.16 5.89 -8.99
N LYS A 60 3.35 5.35 -8.94
CA LYS A 60 3.97 4.91 -7.68
C LYS A 60 3.98 6.00 -6.63
N LYS A 61 4.40 7.19 -6.99
CA LYS A 61 4.50 8.28 -6.02
C LYS A 61 3.14 8.64 -5.46
N ALA A 62 2.14 8.74 -6.33
CA ALA A 62 0.78 9.06 -5.89
C ALA A 62 0.23 7.96 -4.99
N ILE A 63 0.56 6.71 -5.30
CA ILE A 63 0.10 5.59 -4.49
C ILE A 63 0.75 5.64 -3.11
N ILE A 64 2.04 5.95 -3.04
CA ILE A 64 2.72 6.10 -1.76
C ILE A 64 2.05 7.19 -0.93
N ASP A 65 1.76 8.32 -1.55
CA ASP A 65 1.11 9.43 -0.85
C ASP A 65 -0.26 9.02 -0.31
N LYS A 66 -1.03 8.30 -1.11
CA LYS A 66 -2.35 7.85 -0.67
C LYS A 66 -2.26 6.84 0.46
N CYS A 67 -1.28 5.94 0.40
CA CYS A 67 -1.06 4.98 1.48
C CYS A 67 -0.72 5.70 2.78
N ASN A 68 0.17 6.66 2.71
CA ASN A 68 0.57 7.40 3.91
C ASN A 68 -0.55 8.24 4.47
N LEU A 69 -1.37 8.79 3.60
CA LEU A 69 -2.54 9.55 4.04
C LEU A 69 -3.52 8.62 4.77
N LEU A 70 -3.72 7.43 4.24
CA LEU A 70 -4.60 6.46 4.86
C LEU A 70 -4.08 6.02 6.22
N LEU A 71 -2.77 5.82 6.32
CA LEU A 71 -2.15 5.38 7.58
C LEU A 71 -1.95 6.50 8.57
N GLY A 72 -2.06 7.75 8.12
CA GLY A 72 -1.92 8.90 9.00
C GLY A 72 -0.50 9.27 9.32
N LYS A 73 0.48 8.67 8.65
CA LYS A 73 1.89 9.00 8.85
C LYS A 73 2.70 8.44 7.69
N PRO A 74 3.93 8.94 7.47
CA PRO A 74 4.75 8.51 6.34
C PRO A 74 5.37 7.12 6.57
N SER A 75 4.52 6.11 6.58
CA SER A 75 4.93 4.72 6.85
C SER A 75 5.43 4.01 5.61
N VAL A 76 4.89 4.33 4.45
CA VAL A 76 5.29 3.68 3.20
C VAL A 76 6.30 4.57 2.50
N LYS A 77 7.50 4.06 2.32
CA LYS A 77 8.57 4.81 1.67
C LYS A 77 8.88 4.31 0.28
N ASN A 78 8.48 3.10 -0.02
CA ASN A 78 8.69 2.55 -1.35
C ASN A 78 7.67 1.46 -1.60
N ILE A 79 7.48 1.14 -2.87
CA ILE A 79 6.57 0.07 -3.29
C ILE A 79 7.28 -0.79 -4.30
N LEU A 80 7.18 -2.11 -4.10
CA LEU A 80 7.67 -3.08 -5.06
C LEU A 80 6.47 -3.72 -5.75
N PHE A 81 6.56 -3.89 -7.03
CA PHE A 81 5.51 -4.53 -7.83
C PHE A 81 6.02 -5.86 -8.34
N VAL A 82 5.33 -6.92 -8.01
CA VAL A 82 5.74 -8.27 -8.41
C VAL A 82 4.64 -8.97 -9.19
#